data_c330c37cfa496ef26a087964ff183f5e
#
_entry.id   c330c37cfa496ef26a087964ff183f5e
#
_cell.length_a   1.000
_cell.length_b   1.000
_cell.length_c   1.000
_cell.angle_alpha   90.00
_cell.angle_beta   90.00
_cell.angle_gamma   90.00
#
_symmetry.space_group_name_H-M   'P 1'
#
loop_
_entity.id
_entity.type
_entity.pdbx_description
1 polymer ?
#
loop_
_entity_poly.entity_id
_entity_poly.type
_entity_poly.pdbx_seq_one_letter_code
_entity_poly.pdbx_strand_id
1 'polypeptide(L)'
;MIAQGGGALAVWLKVRDARIKRMAAPATISAFCGVTEPAMYGLNLKYGRIFVTASIGGAVGGLLTGLLNVNMWGFTGGFVGFPSFVNPKGMDASFTGFWIAGSAALLVSFLCTYFFGFKQADFDKERTVKKVRLGNREPVAK
;
A
#
# COMPACT_ATOMS: atom_id res chain seq x y z
N MET A 1 -2.74 7.21 1.21
CA MET A 1 -1.68 6.57 2.02
C MET A 1 -2.11 5.23 2.59
N ILE A 2 -3.11 5.15 3.47
CA ILE A 2 -3.59 3.90 4.11
C ILE A 2 -3.94 2.80 3.08
N ALA A 3 -4.66 3.15 2.00
CA ALA A 3 -5.01 2.21 0.93
C ALA A 3 -3.76 1.65 0.21
N GLN A 4 -2.73 2.45 -0.02
CA GLN A 4 -1.48 1.98 -0.61
C GLN A 4 -0.75 1.01 0.32
N GLY A 5 -0.78 1.26 1.63
CA GLY A 5 -0.31 0.34 2.64
C GLY A 5 -1.09 -0.97 2.68
N GLY A 6 -2.42 -0.92 2.50
CA GLY A 6 -3.29 -2.09 2.36
C GLY A 6 -2.91 -2.98 1.18
N GLY A 7 -2.60 -2.37 0.03
CA GLY A 7 -2.08 -3.09 -1.14
C GLY A 7 -0.75 -3.79 -0.86
N ALA A 8 0.20 -3.08 -0.26
CA ALA A 8 1.50 -3.64 0.12
C ALA A 8 1.37 -4.77 1.15
N LEU A 9 0.47 -4.62 2.12
CA LEU A 9 0.16 -5.64 3.13
C LEU A 9 -0.38 -6.93 2.49
N ALA A 10 -1.30 -6.81 1.52
CA ALA A 10 -1.83 -7.96 0.79
C ALA A 10 -0.73 -8.71 0.04
N VAL A 11 0.20 -7.98 -0.57
CA VAL A 11 1.38 -8.57 -1.22
C VAL A 11 2.24 -9.30 -0.19
N TRP A 12 2.56 -8.67 0.93
CA TRP A 12 3.39 -9.26 1.98
C TRP A 12 2.83 -10.57 2.50
N LEU A 13 1.53 -10.66 2.72
CA LEU A 13 0.88 -11.87 3.25
C LEU A 13 0.74 -12.96 2.20
N LYS A 14 0.40 -12.64 0.96
CA LYS A 14 0.07 -13.62 -0.08
C LYS A 14 1.28 -14.11 -0.88
N VAL A 15 2.33 -13.30 -1.02
CA VAL A 15 3.51 -13.65 -1.81
C VAL A 15 4.36 -14.72 -1.12
N ARG A 16 4.75 -15.74 -1.90
CA ARG A 16 5.65 -16.82 -1.46
C ARG A 16 7.13 -16.52 -1.68
N ASP A 17 7.45 -15.60 -2.60
CA ASP A 17 8.84 -15.22 -2.88
C ASP A 17 9.42 -14.40 -1.73
N ALA A 18 10.44 -14.96 -1.06
CA ALA A 18 11.11 -14.35 0.10
C ALA A 18 11.74 -12.99 -0.21
N ARG A 19 12.11 -12.74 -1.46
CA ARG A 19 12.71 -11.47 -1.88
C ARG A 19 11.67 -10.36 -1.91
N ILE A 20 10.51 -10.62 -2.52
CA ILE A 20 9.40 -9.65 -2.59
C ILE A 20 8.84 -9.44 -1.19
N LYS A 21 8.72 -10.50 -0.40
CA LYS A 21 8.28 -10.42 0.99
C LYS A 21 9.16 -9.52 1.86
N ARG A 22 10.48 -9.60 1.67
CA ARG A 22 11.46 -8.71 2.35
C ARG A 22 11.34 -7.25 1.93
N MET A 23 10.86 -6.96 0.72
CA MET A 23 10.59 -5.60 0.27
C MET A 23 9.21 -5.11 0.73
N ALA A 24 8.22 -6.00 0.74
CA ALA A 24 6.84 -5.66 1.07
C ALA A 24 6.65 -5.32 2.56
N ALA A 25 7.35 -6.00 3.47
CA ALA A 25 7.25 -5.75 4.90
C ALA A 25 7.61 -4.30 5.30
N PRO A 26 8.83 -3.80 5.02
CA PRO A 26 9.20 -2.43 5.35
C PRO A 26 8.37 -1.40 4.56
N ALA A 27 7.99 -1.71 3.31
CA ALA A 27 7.14 -0.85 2.50
C ALA A 27 5.74 -0.67 3.12
N THR A 28 5.17 -1.74 3.68
CA THR A 28 3.89 -1.70 4.39
C THR A 28 3.98 -0.84 5.65
N ILE A 29 5.00 -1.07 6.47
CA ILE A 29 5.23 -0.30 7.71
C ILE A 29 5.41 1.19 7.38
N SER A 30 6.26 1.51 6.40
CA SER A 30 6.51 2.86 5.94
C SER A 30 5.22 3.56 5.46
N ALA A 31 4.39 2.86 4.69
CA ALA A 31 3.12 3.40 4.20
C ALA A 31 2.15 3.73 5.34
N PHE A 32 2.11 2.93 6.41
CA PHE A 32 1.29 3.21 7.60
C PHE A 32 1.85 4.36 8.43
N CYS A 33 3.17 4.59 8.40
CA CYS A 33 3.79 5.77 8.99
C CYS A 33 3.59 7.06 8.15
N GLY A 34 2.96 6.96 6.96
CA GLY A 34 2.68 8.11 6.10
C GLY A 34 3.68 8.29 4.95
N VAL A 35 4.70 7.43 4.84
CA VAL A 35 5.70 7.45 3.76
C VAL A 35 5.37 6.33 2.77
N THR A 36 4.68 6.69 1.68
CA THR A 36 4.14 5.72 0.72
C THR A 36 5.08 5.37 -0.45
N GLU A 37 6.18 6.11 -0.62
CA GLU A 37 7.11 5.91 -1.73
C GLU A 37 7.62 4.48 -1.85
N PRO A 38 8.08 3.80 -0.78
CA PRO A 38 8.56 2.43 -0.89
C PRO A 38 7.45 1.45 -1.31
N ALA A 39 6.22 1.65 -0.84
CA ALA A 39 5.08 0.84 -1.23
C ALA A 39 4.65 1.13 -2.67
N MET A 40 4.62 2.40 -3.04
CA MET A 40 4.17 2.84 -4.36
C MET A 40 5.15 2.43 -5.46
N TYR A 41 6.40 2.83 -5.37
CA TYR A 41 7.41 2.56 -6.39
C TYR A 41 7.99 1.15 -6.32
N GLY A 42 8.15 0.60 -5.12
CA GLY A 42 8.71 -0.74 -4.93
C GLY A 42 7.76 -1.88 -5.32
N LEU A 43 6.46 -1.69 -5.12
CA LEU A 43 5.46 -2.73 -5.28
C LEU A 43 4.30 -2.31 -6.18
N ASN A 44 3.56 -1.26 -5.82
CA ASN A 44 2.27 -0.99 -6.43
C ASN A 44 2.37 -0.60 -7.91
N LEU A 45 3.24 0.33 -8.26
CA LEU A 45 3.49 0.73 -9.66
C LEU A 45 4.22 -0.34 -10.45
N LYS A 46 5.13 -1.05 -9.81
CA LYS A 46 5.88 -2.12 -10.47
C LYS A 46 4.99 -3.24 -10.99
N TYR A 47 3.94 -3.54 -10.25
CA TYR A 47 2.94 -4.54 -10.61
C TYR A 47 1.59 -3.92 -10.98
N GLY A 48 1.52 -2.84 -11.65
CA GLY A 48 0.39 -2.03 -12.12
C GLY A 48 -1.01 -2.38 -11.58
N ARG A 49 -1.36 -3.66 -11.55
CA ARG A 49 -2.63 -4.17 -10.99
C ARG A 49 -2.78 -3.85 -9.51
N ILE A 50 -1.70 -3.93 -8.72
CA ILE A 50 -1.70 -3.62 -7.29
C ILE A 50 -1.98 -2.12 -7.11
N PHE A 51 -1.42 -1.28 -7.98
CA PHE A 51 -1.70 0.15 -7.98
C PHE A 51 -3.18 0.45 -8.22
N VAL A 52 -3.79 -0.20 -9.22
CA VAL A 52 -5.21 -0.01 -9.54
C VAL A 52 -6.10 -0.45 -8.37
N THR A 53 -5.86 -1.64 -7.80
CA THR A 53 -6.66 -2.16 -6.67
C THR A 53 -6.49 -1.32 -5.41
N ALA A 54 -5.28 -0.84 -5.13
CA ALA A 54 -5.04 0.08 -4.02
C ALA A 54 -5.71 1.46 -4.25
N SER A 55 -5.76 1.93 -5.50
CA SER A 55 -6.45 3.17 -5.87
C SER A 55 -7.97 3.07 -5.68
N ILE A 56 -8.57 1.91 -5.98
CA ILE A 56 -9.99 1.65 -5.70
C ILE A 56 -10.27 1.77 -4.20
N GLY A 57 -9.43 1.16 -3.35
CA GLY A 57 -9.53 1.31 -1.90
C GLY A 57 -9.38 2.77 -1.44
N GLY A 58 -8.49 3.52 -2.09
CA GLY A 58 -8.31 4.95 -1.86
C GLY A 58 -9.53 5.79 -2.24
N ALA A 59 -10.18 5.45 -3.35
CA ALA A 59 -11.40 6.10 -3.80
C ALA A 59 -12.57 5.89 -2.83
N VAL A 60 -12.75 4.66 -2.33
CA VAL A 60 -13.76 4.35 -1.30
C VAL A 60 -13.49 5.12 -0.02
N GLY A 61 -12.23 5.12 0.45
CA GLY A 61 -11.85 5.89 1.65
C GLY A 61 -12.06 7.40 1.47
N GLY A 62 -11.70 7.95 0.31
CA GLY A 62 -11.90 9.36 -0.02
C GLY A 62 -13.39 9.75 -0.07
N LEU A 63 -14.23 8.88 -0.63
CA LEU A 63 -15.67 9.09 -0.65
C LEU A 63 -16.26 9.10 0.76
N LEU A 64 -15.85 8.17 1.61
CA LEU A 64 -16.31 8.12 3.00
C LEU A 64 -15.83 9.34 3.80
N THR A 65 -14.59 9.81 3.62
CA THR A 65 -14.12 11.05 4.27
C THR A 65 -14.93 12.26 3.86
N GLY A 66 -15.32 12.35 2.58
CA GLY A 66 -16.20 13.41 2.09
C GLY A 66 -17.61 13.34 2.69
N LEU A 67 -18.20 12.15 2.72
CA LEU A 67 -19.56 11.95 3.27
C LEU A 67 -19.63 12.20 4.79
N LEU A 68 -18.56 11.83 5.52
CA LEU A 68 -18.47 12.02 6.97
C LEU A 68 -17.96 13.40 7.37
N ASN A 69 -17.72 14.30 6.41
CA ASN A 69 -17.17 15.63 6.63
C ASN A 69 -15.91 15.60 7.54
N VAL A 70 -15.00 14.67 7.27
CA VAL A 70 -13.77 14.53 8.06
C VAL A 70 -12.83 15.69 7.76
N ASN A 71 -12.56 16.50 8.76
CA ASN A 71 -11.65 17.62 8.67
C ASN A 71 -10.27 17.26 9.22
N MET A 72 -9.23 17.79 8.58
CA MET A 72 -7.83 17.60 8.98
C MET A 72 -7.26 18.94 9.43
N TRP A 73 -6.76 18.98 10.65
CA TRP A 73 -6.24 20.20 11.29
C TRP A 73 -4.71 20.29 11.28
N GLY A 74 -4.02 19.17 11.03
CA GLY A 74 -2.56 19.08 10.95
C GLY A 74 -2.08 18.57 9.61
N PHE A 75 -0.77 18.57 9.39
CA PHE A 75 -0.14 18.15 8.13
C PHE A 75 0.66 16.85 8.32
N THR A 76 -0.01 15.77 8.66
CA THR A 76 0.61 14.44 8.74
C THR A 76 -0.30 13.39 8.11
N GLY A 77 0.27 12.32 7.60
CA GLY A 77 -0.46 11.28 6.89
C GLY A 77 -0.28 9.89 7.52
N GLY A 78 -1.01 8.92 6.98
CA GLY A 78 -0.99 7.55 7.48
C GLY A 78 -1.70 7.37 8.81
N PHE A 79 -1.46 6.25 9.48
CA PHE A 79 -2.03 6.01 10.81
C PHE A 79 -1.36 6.82 11.91
N VAL A 80 -0.07 7.12 11.76
CA VAL A 80 0.67 7.95 12.72
C VAL A 80 0.16 9.40 12.72
N GLY A 81 -0.49 9.82 11.64
CA GLY A 81 -1.11 11.14 11.52
C GLY A 81 -2.44 11.31 12.24
N PHE A 82 -2.91 10.32 13.02
CA PHE A 82 -4.19 10.40 13.74
C PHE A 82 -4.35 11.67 14.62
N PRO A 83 -3.30 12.22 15.26
CA PRO A 83 -3.46 13.45 16.03
C PRO A 83 -3.89 14.65 15.19
N SER A 84 -3.62 14.65 13.88
CA SER A 84 -4.02 15.72 12.96
C SER A 84 -5.54 15.81 12.74
N PHE A 85 -6.28 14.80 13.13
CA PHE A 85 -7.75 14.76 13.04
C PHE A 85 -8.43 15.08 14.36
N VAL A 86 -7.65 15.39 15.41
CA VAL A 86 -8.19 15.86 16.67
C VAL A 86 -8.38 17.38 16.57
N ASN A 87 -9.60 17.84 16.80
CA ASN A 87 -9.91 19.27 16.82
C ASN A 87 -9.28 19.91 18.07
N PRO A 88 -8.58 21.06 17.96
CA PRO A 88 -8.05 21.80 19.11
C PRO A 88 -9.13 22.24 20.13
N LYS A 89 -10.41 22.22 19.72
CA LYS A 89 -11.56 22.61 20.55
C LYS A 89 -12.31 21.44 21.20
N GLY A 90 -11.89 20.20 20.92
CA GLY A 90 -12.52 18.99 21.47
C GLY A 90 -12.52 17.80 20.51
N MET A 91 -12.98 16.62 20.98
CA MET A 91 -13.12 15.45 20.13
C MET A 91 -14.37 15.55 19.26
N ASP A 92 -14.19 15.71 17.96
CA ASP A 92 -15.27 15.80 16.97
C ASP A 92 -15.51 14.48 16.23
N ALA A 93 -16.61 14.44 15.48
CA ALA A 93 -16.95 13.36 14.56
C ALA A 93 -15.83 13.09 13.52
N SER A 94 -14.96 14.05 13.25
CA SER A 94 -13.82 13.90 12.34
C SER A 94 -12.84 12.81 12.78
N PHE A 95 -12.58 12.68 14.08
CA PHE A 95 -11.70 11.63 14.62
C PHE A 95 -12.30 10.24 14.38
N THR A 96 -13.57 10.07 14.69
CA THR A 96 -14.30 8.80 14.43
C THR A 96 -14.40 8.52 12.93
N GLY A 97 -14.69 9.56 12.14
CA GLY A 97 -14.76 9.48 10.67
C GLY A 97 -13.44 9.05 10.05
N PHE A 98 -12.29 9.53 10.56
CA PHE A 98 -10.97 9.11 10.12
C PHE A 98 -10.75 7.60 10.31
N TRP A 99 -11.09 7.06 11.48
CA TRP A 99 -10.93 5.63 11.76
C TRP A 99 -11.85 4.77 10.90
N ILE A 100 -13.10 5.19 10.70
CA ILE A 100 -14.06 4.47 9.84
C ILE A 100 -13.59 4.48 8.38
N ALA A 101 -13.29 5.66 7.83
CA ALA A 101 -12.85 5.81 6.44
C ALA A 101 -11.48 5.13 6.19
N GLY A 102 -10.54 5.26 7.13
CA GLY A 102 -9.23 4.63 7.06
C GLY A 102 -9.31 3.11 7.09
N SER A 103 -10.10 2.55 8.00
CA SER A 103 -10.33 1.10 8.08
C SER A 103 -11.03 0.57 6.82
N ALA A 104 -12.03 1.27 6.31
CA ALA A 104 -12.71 0.89 5.07
C ALA A 104 -11.75 0.94 3.88
N ALA A 105 -10.96 2.01 3.73
CA ALA A 105 -9.95 2.15 2.68
C ALA A 105 -8.93 1.01 2.72
N LEU A 106 -8.45 0.66 3.91
CA LEU A 106 -7.51 -0.43 4.13
C LEU A 106 -8.12 -1.77 3.74
N LEU A 107 -9.32 -2.08 4.26
CA LEU A 107 -10.00 -3.35 4.01
C LEU A 107 -10.31 -3.53 2.52
N VAL A 108 -10.89 -2.53 1.87
CA VAL A 108 -11.21 -2.59 0.44
C VAL A 108 -9.93 -2.75 -0.39
N SER A 109 -8.91 -1.95 -0.12
CA SER A 109 -7.62 -2.08 -0.82
C SER A 109 -6.98 -3.44 -0.60
N PHE A 110 -6.97 -3.93 0.63
CA PHE A 110 -6.42 -5.23 0.98
C PHE A 110 -7.17 -6.36 0.25
N LEU A 111 -8.50 -6.40 0.34
CA LEU A 111 -9.31 -7.43 -0.29
C LEU A 111 -9.19 -7.39 -1.83
N CYS A 112 -9.33 -6.21 -2.43
CA CYS A 112 -9.17 -6.06 -3.88
C CYS A 112 -7.79 -6.51 -4.34
N THR A 113 -6.74 -6.14 -3.63
CA THR A 113 -5.37 -6.56 -3.97
C THR A 113 -5.17 -8.05 -3.72
N TYR A 114 -5.71 -8.59 -2.64
CA TYR A 114 -5.61 -10.00 -2.32
C TYR A 114 -6.27 -10.89 -3.37
N PHE A 115 -7.44 -10.51 -3.87
CA PHE A 115 -8.16 -11.30 -4.89
C PHE A 115 -7.73 -10.98 -6.32
N PHE A 116 -7.53 -9.71 -6.67
CA PHE A 116 -7.33 -9.24 -8.03
C PHE A 116 -5.98 -8.60 -8.31
N GLY A 117 -5.24 -8.18 -7.29
CA GLY A 117 -4.05 -7.34 -7.43
C GLY A 117 -2.88 -8.02 -8.12
N PHE A 118 -2.72 -9.34 -8.01
CA PHE A 118 -1.62 -10.05 -8.65
C PHE A 118 -1.87 -11.56 -8.76
N LYS A 119 -1.21 -12.17 -9.75
CA LYS A 119 -1.05 -13.63 -9.87
C LYS A 119 0.40 -13.98 -9.48
N GLN A 120 0.61 -15.11 -8.84
CA GLN A 120 1.96 -15.62 -8.51
C GLN A 120 2.86 -15.70 -9.76
N ALA A 121 2.27 -16.00 -10.91
CA ALA A 121 2.97 -16.04 -12.19
C ALA A 121 3.64 -14.70 -12.59
N ASP A 122 3.11 -13.57 -12.15
CA ASP A 122 3.70 -12.25 -12.45
C ASP A 122 5.05 -12.07 -11.75
N PHE A 123 5.19 -12.63 -10.55
CA PHE A 123 6.43 -12.62 -9.77
C PHE A 123 7.45 -13.65 -10.29
N ASP A 124 6.99 -14.82 -10.72
CA ASP A 124 7.84 -15.87 -11.28
C ASP A 124 8.44 -15.46 -12.62
N LYS A 125 7.68 -14.75 -13.45
CA LYS A 125 8.16 -14.21 -14.74
C LYS A 125 9.33 -13.23 -14.54
N GLU A 126 9.27 -12.37 -13.54
CA GLU A 126 10.36 -11.46 -13.21
C GLU A 126 11.61 -12.21 -12.72
N ARG A 127 11.41 -13.30 -11.98
CA ARG A 127 12.50 -14.17 -11.52
C ARG A 127 13.23 -14.81 -12.69
N THR A 128 12.49 -15.30 -13.69
CA THR A 128 13.05 -15.93 -14.89
C THR A 128 13.83 -14.94 -15.73
N VAL A 129 13.27 -13.76 -16.01
CA VAL A 129 13.93 -12.71 -16.79
C VAL A 129 15.24 -12.25 -16.12
N LYS A 130 15.25 -12.13 -14.79
CA LYS A 130 16.44 -11.75 -14.06
C LYS A 130 17.50 -12.84 -14.04
N LYS A 131 17.10 -14.11 -13.97
CA LYS A 131 18.02 -15.26 -14.05
C LYS A 131 18.70 -15.32 -15.42
N VAL A 132 17.96 -15.13 -16.50
CA VAL A 132 18.48 -15.07 -17.86
C VAL A 132 19.46 -13.88 -18.03
N ARG A 133 19.13 -12.72 -17.47
CA ARG A 133 19.99 -11.53 -17.53
C ARG A 133 21.30 -11.67 -16.74
N LEU A 134 21.30 -12.42 -15.67
CA LEU A 134 22.50 -12.72 -14.86
C LEU A 134 23.34 -13.83 -15.51
N GLY A 135 22.71 -14.86 -16.09
CA GLY A 135 23.41 -15.92 -16.81
C GLY A 135 24.12 -15.42 -18.08
N ASN A 136 23.59 -14.35 -18.70
CA ASN A 136 24.26 -13.71 -19.85
C ASN A 136 25.39 -12.74 -19.46
N ARG A 137 25.70 -12.61 -18.18
CA ARG A 137 26.77 -11.77 -17.62
C ARG A 137 27.90 -12.58 -17.00
N GLU A 138 28.10 -13.82 -17.44
CA GLU A 138 29.33 -14.50 -17.07
C GLU A 138 30.53 -13.73 -17.64
N PRO A 139 31.49 -13.35 -16.78
CA PRO A 139 32.69 -12.66 -17.25
C PRO A 139 33.45 -13.60 -18.16
N VAL A 140 33.81 -13.12 -19.33
CA VAL A 140 34.87 -13.72 -20.13
C VAL A 140 36.10 -13.81 -19.24
N ALA A 141 36.33 -14.98 -18.65
CA ALA A 141 37.57 -15.27 -17.94
C ALA A 141 38.69 -15.16 -18.95
N LYS A 142 39.62 -14.23 -18.68
CA LYS A 142 40.98 -14.25 -19.25
C LYS A 142 41.83 -15.24 -18.49
#